data_3c157f0779d5ab124579ce00c538f618
#
_entry.id   3c157f0779d5ab124579ce00c538f618
#
_cell.length_a   1.000
_cell.length_b   1.000
_cell.length_c   1.000
_cell.angle_alpha   90.00
_cell.angle_beta   90.00
_cell.angle_gamma   90.00
#
_symmetry.space_group_name_H-M   'P 1'
#
loop_
_entity.id
_entity.type
_entity.pdbx_description
1 polymer ?
#
loop_
_entity_poly.entity_id
_entity_poly.type
_entity_poly.pdbx_seq_one_letter_code
_entity_poly.pdbx_strand_id
1 'polypeptide(L)'
;SYTASLRGVLATRRLFAFGFMGLVLLSFLLIPFLGRNFFPAVDSSSILMHVRMPAGIKIEESAARFEMIGRSVRELIPADQLDSIINNIGMPVSMLNMIYNTSGTISPQDGDIMISLKPGNRSAEHIALLRQELPGRFPGTSFSFLPADITSQILNFGSPAPLDVQVTGRNLANNRAFAEQLLHRIQTIPGVADARIQQPASAPQLNIDIDRSRIGQYGLTARDVTNSVGASLAGTQQTAPVFFVNPANGVSYPVVAQVPEYFMSNISDLENIPVSSTVNNNGSQNLGGLASITRSTTLPVVSQYNIQPMINIFATTQGRDLGAVAADINAIIADLESERPAGTSVTLRGQYQTMNIAFGGLGYGLIGAIVLIYLLIVVNFQSWKDPLVIISALPAALAGIVWILFVSFTPLSVPALTGAIMCMGVATA
;
A
#
# COMPACT_ATOMS: atom_id res chain seq x y z
N SER A 1 5.69 -17.77 56.05
CA SER A 1 6.66 -16.96 55.25
C SER A 1 6.08 -15.62 54.82
N TYR A 2 4.84 -15.52 54.28
CA TYR A 2 4.22 -14.27 53.78
C TYR A 2 4.13 -13.17 54.89
N THR A 3 3.63 -13.50 56.09
CA THR A 3 3.52 -12.56 57.21
C THR A 3 4.86 -12.05 57.68
N ALA A 4 5.93 -12.83 57.63
CA ALA A 4 7.28 -12.39 57.99
C ALA A 4 7.85 -11.41 56.96
N SER A 5 7.65 -11.68 55.68
CA SER A 5 8.04 -10.76 54.58
C SER A 5 7.25 -9.44 54.66
N LEU A 6 5.95 -9.49 54.91
CA LEU A 6 5.10 -8.30 55.08
C LEU A 6 5.53 -7.44 56.26
N ARG A 7 5.87 -8.05 57.43
CA ARG A 7 6.40 -7.32 58.58
C ARG A 7 7.73 -6.64 58.27
N GLY A 8 8.62 -7.28 57.53
CA GLY A 8 9.90 -6.68 57.09
C GLY A 8 9.68 -5.44 56.21
N VAL A 9 8.77 -5.53 55.22
CA VAL A 9 8.42 -4.41 54.35
C VAL A 9 7.79 -3.25 55.13
N LEU A 10 6.90 -3.56 56.06
CA LEU A 10 6.28 -2.53 56.94
C LEU A 10 7.26 -1.85 57.88
N ALA A 11 8.28 -2.57 58.38
CA ALA A 11 9.34 -1.98 59.22
C ALA A 11 10.20 -0.97 58.44
N THR A 12 10.43 -1.20 57.13
CA THR A 12 11.20 -0.33 56.23
C THR A 12 10.33 0.40 55.19
N ARG A 13 9.08 0.70 55.56
CA ARG A 13 8.03 1.19 54.65
C ARG A 13 8.45 2.35 53.72
N ARG A 14 9.21 3.33 54.22
CA ARG A 14 9.67 4.47 53.42
C ARG A 14 10.71 4.04 52.36
N LEU A 15 11.70 3.24 52.79
CA LEU A 15 12.73 2.74 51.90
C LEU A 15 12.15 1.84 50.82
N PHE A 16 11.22 0.97 51.21
CA PHE A 16 10.50 0.12 50.23
C PHE A 16 9.67 0.94 49.25
N ALA A 17 8.89 1.93 49.72
CA ALA A 17 8.08 2.77 48.87
C ALA A 17 8.93 3.57 47.82
N PHE A 18 10.01 4.20 48.28
CA PHE A 18 10.92 4.93 47.41
C PHE A 18 11.67 3.99 46.45
N GLY A 19 12.16 2.85 46.92
CA GLY A 19 12.83 1.85 46.07
C GLY A 19 11.92 1.27 45.03
N PHE A 20 10.69 0.91 45.41
CA PHE A 20 9.68 0.38 44.48
C PHE A 20 9.25 1.45 43.46
N MET A 21 8.95 2.67 43.88
CA MET A 21 8.61 3.76 42.97
C MET A 21 9.79 4.10 42.05
N GLY A 22 11.02 4.07 42.54
CA GLY A 22 12.22 4.23 41.74
C GLY A 22 12.34 3.14 40.65
N LEU A 23 12.07 1.88 41.01
CA LEU A 23 12.06 0.76 40.06
C LEU A 23 10.96 0.93 38.97
N VAL A 24 9.76 1.37 39.40
CA VAL A 24 8.65 1.65 38.48
C VAL A 24 9.01 2.78 37.51
N LEU A 25 9.59 3.87 38.01
CA LEU A 25 10.03 4.98 37.15
C LEU A 25 11.16 4.56 36.19
N LEU A 26 12.11 3.74 36.68
CA LEU A 26 13.17 3.19 35.88
C LEU A 26 12.61 2.30 34.74
N SER A 27 11.51 1.57 35.00
CA SER A 27 10.85 0.72 34.01
C SER A 27 10.31 1.53 32.85
N PHE A 28 9.86 2.77 33.04
CA PHE A 28 9.40 3.63 31.95
C PHE A 28 10.52 4.11 31.02
N LEU A 29 11.78 4.04 31.45
CA LEU A 29 12.93 4.27 30.55
C LEU A 29 13.08 3.20 29.48
N LEU A 30 12.38 2.07 29.60
CA LEU A 30 12.35 1.03 28.57
C LEU A 30 11.40 1.37 27.40
N ILE A 31 10.43 2.29 27.59
CA ILE A 31 9.44 2.64 26.57
C ILE A 31 10.06 3.05 25.22
N PRO A 32 11.11 3.89 25.17
CA PRO A 32 11.76 4.25 23.90
C PRO A 32 12.39 3.06 23.16
N PHE A 33 12.71 1.98 23.87
CA PHE A 33 13.27 0.76 23.28
C PHE A 33 12.20 -0.25 22.84
N LEU A 34 10.95 -0.01 23.20
CA LEU A 34 9.82 -0.75 22.68
C LEU A 34 9.49 -0.21 21.29
N GLY A 35 9.64 -1.02 20.25
CA GLY A 35 9.19 -0.67 18.91
C GLY A 35 7.71 -0.29 18.91
N ARG A 36 7.26 0.42 17.88
CA ARG A 36 5.86 0.85 17.72
C ARG A 36 5.28 0.30 16.42
N ASN A 37 4.27 -0.54 16.56
CA ASN A 37 3.47 -1.00 15.41
C ASN A 37 2.01 -0.62 15.62
N PHE A 38 1.26 -0.44 14.54
CA PHE A 38 -0.15 -0.13 14.66
C PHE A 38 -0.92 -1.34 15.19
N PHE A 39 -0.78 -2.48 14.50
CA PHE A 39 -1.29 -3.78 14.91
C PHE A 39 -0.21 -4.85 14.80
N PRO A 40 -0.29 -5.95 15.54
CA PRO A 40 0.58 -7.09 15.32
C PRO A 40 0.35 -7.67 13.92
N ALA A 41 1.43 -8.15 13.28
CA ALA A 41 1.32 -8.79 11.98
C ALA A 41 0.44 -10.05 12.07
N VAL A 42 -0.52 -10.16 11.15
CA VAL A 42 -1.38 -11.32 11.01
C VAL A 42 -0.82 -12.17 9.87
N ASP A 43 -0.56 -13.44 10.12
CA ASP A 43 -0.16 -14.38 9.09
C ASP A 43 -1.42 -14.97 8.44
N SER A 44 -1.64 -14.62 7.18
CA SER A 44 -2.82 -15.05 6.41
C SER A 44 -2.59 -16.31 5.58
N SER A 45 -1.42 -16.95 5.69
CA SER A 45 -0.99 -18.05 4.79
C SER A 45 -1.12 -17.68 3.31
N SER A 46 -1.06 -16.40 2.99
CA SER A 46 -1.16 -15.85 1.64
C SER A 46 -0.09 -14.80 1.43
N ILE A 47 0.43 -14.72 0.21
CA ILE A 47 1.41 -13.70 -0.20
C ILE A 47 0.81 -13.00 -1.41
N LEU A 48 0.74 -11.68 -1.37
CA LEU A 48 0.37 -10.85 -2.51
C LEU A 48 1.61 -10.09 -2.97
N MET A 49 2.07 -10.40 -4.18
CA MET A 49 3.27 -9.81 -4.77
C MET A 49 2.90 -9.01 -6.01
N HIS A 50 3.17 -7.72 -5.99
CA HIS A 50 3.08 -6.86 -7.16
C HIS A 50 4.37 -6.92 -7.96
N VAL A 51 4.24 -7.15 -9.25
CA VAL A 51 5.35 -7.25 -10.19
C VAL A 51 5.23 -6.14 -11.21
N ARG A 52 6.29 -5.38 -11.39
CA ARG A 52 6.37 -4.32 -12.42
C ARG A 52 7.56 -4.58 -13.34
N MET A 53 7.26 -4.69 -14.61
CA MET A 53 8.21 -4.89 -15.70
C MET A 53 8.60 -3.56 -16.36
N PRO A 54 9.59 -3.56 -17.27
CA PRO A 54 9.93 -2.38 -18.04
C PRO A 54 8.74 -1.83 -18.85
N ALA A 55 8.67 -0.51 -18.97
CA ALA A 55 7.59 0.16 -19.69
C ALA A 55 7.56 -0.23 -21.19
N GLY A 56 6.35 -0.38 -21.73
CA GLY A 56 6.14 -0.70 -23.16
C GLY A 56 6.18 -2.18 -23.52
N ILE A 57 6.24 -3.06 -22.52
CA ILE A 57 6.12 -4.51 -22.74
C ILE A 57 4.72 -4.87 -23.22
N LYS A 58 4.62 -5.83 -24.16
CA LYS A 58 3.34 -6.37 -24.62
C LYS A 58 2.75 -7.32 -23.59
N ILE A 59 1.42 -7.47 -23.60
CA ILE A 59 0.71 -8.32 -22.62
C ILE A 59 1.13 -9.79 -22.72
N GLU A 60 1.40 -10.30 -23.92
CA GLU A 60 1.83 -11.68 -24.15
C GLU A 60 3.23 -11.93 -23.58
N GLU A 61 4.14 -10.96 -23.74
CA GLU A 61 5.47 -11.05 -23.16
C GLU A 61 5.40 -10.93 -21.63
N SER A 62 4.53 -10.06 -21.11
CA SER A 62 4.24 -10.00 -19.69
C SER A 62 3.75 -11.35 -19.18
N ALA A 63 2.77 -11.96 -19.85
CA ALA A 63 2.22 -13.26 -19.46
C ALA A 63 3.30 -14.36 -19.43
N ALA A 64 4.16 -14.40 -20.45
CA ALA A 64 5.28 -15.33 -20.49
C ALA A 64 6.27 -15.12 -19.32
N ARG A 65 6.59 -13.86 -18.99
CA ARG A 65 7.44 -13.54 -17.83
C ARG A 65 6.78 -13.89 -16.51
N PHE A 66 5.48 -13.63 -16.36
CA PHE A 66 4.73 -14.02 -15.15
C PHE A 66 4.73 -15.54 -14.95
N GLU A 67 4.63 -16.31 -16.04
CA GLU A 67 4.74 -17.76 -15.98
C GLU A 67 6.14 -18.21 -15.54
N MET A 68 7.20 -17.58 -16.05
CA MET A 68 8.59 -17.84 -15.61
C MET A 68 8.78 -17.51 -14.11
N ILE A 69 8.24 -16.37 -13.65
CA ILE A 69 8.26 -15.99 -12.24
C ILE A 69 7.50 -17.02 -11.41
N GLY A 70 6.33 -17.45 -11.85
CA GLY A 70 5.54 -18.49 -11.18
C GLY A 70 6.27 -19.83 -11.08
N ARG A 71 7.07 -20.21 -12.10
CA ARG A 71 7.95 -21.39 -12.03
C ARG A 71 9.04 -21.22 -10.99
N SER A 72 9.71 -20.06 -10.96
CA SER A 72 10.73 -19.76 -9.95
C SER A 72 10.15 -19.74 -8.52
N VAL A 73 8.92 -19.26 -8.34
CA VAL A 73 8.23 -19.35 -7.05
C VAL A 73 8.01 -20.81 -6.63
N ARG A 74 7.63 -21.69 -7.57
CA ARG A 74 7.47 -23.14 -7.30
C ARG A 74 8.78 -23.86 -7.01
N GLU A 75 9.91 -23.33 -7.47
CA GLU A 75 11.24 -23.84 -7.12
C GLU A 75 11.69 -23.42 -5.73
N LEU A 76 11.34 -22.19 -5.33
CA LEU A 76 11.75 -21.58 -4.07
C LEU A 76 10.86 -21.99 -2.89
N ILE A 77 9.58 -22.22 -3.14
CA ILE A 77 8.62 -22.65 -2.10
C ILE A 77 8.37 -24.16 -2.28
N PRO A 78 8.60 -24.97 -1.23
CA PRO A 78 8.37 -26.41 -1.29
C PRO A 78 6.94 -26.78 -1.68
N ALA A 79 6.76 -27.80 -2.50
CA ALA A 79 5.44 -28.20 -3.03
C ALA A 79 4.46 -28.68 -1.94
N ASP A 80 4.96 -29.14 -0.82
CA ASP A 80 4.16 -29.53 0.36
C ASP A 80 3.60 -28.30 1.12
N GLN A 81 4.19 -27.12 0.94
CA GLN A 81 3.76 -25.87 1.56
C GLN A 81 2.94 -24.97 0.63
N LEU A 82 3.06 -25.16 -0.68
CA LEU A 82 2.36 -24.39 -1.69
C LEU A 82 0.98 -25.00 -1.99
N ASP A 83 -0.05 -24.17 -2.04
CA ASP A 83 -1.40 -24.56 -2.47
C ASP A 83 -1.67 -24.12 -3.91
N SER A 84 -1.68 -22.82 -4.18
CA SER A 84 -1.98 -22.29 -5.51
C SER A 84 -1.23 -20.99 -5.80
N ILE A 85 -1.07 -20.68 -7.10
CA ILE A 85 -0.54 -19.43 -7.61
C ILE A 85 -1.53 -18.88 -8.64
N ILE A 86 -1.98 -17.65 -8.45
CA ILE A 86 -2.85 -16.94 -9.36
C ILE A 86 -2.13 -15.69 -9.85
N ASN A 87 -2.05 -15.53 -11.17
CA ASN A 87 -1.50 -14.35 -11.82
C ASN A 87 -2.62 -13.46 -12.34
N ASN A 88 -2.62 -12.19 -11.96
CA ASN A 88 -3.50 -11.16 -12.49
C ASN A 88 -2.62 -10.12 -13.20
N ILE A 89 -2.66 -10.10 -14.54
CA ILE A 89 -1.72 -9.36 -15.38
C ILE A 89 -2.44 -8.21 -16.07
N GLY A 90 -1.88 -7.01 -15.96
CA GLY A 90 -2.42 -5.81 -16.61
C GLY A 90 -3.63 -5.23 -15.89
N MET A 91 -4.32 -4.32 -16.58
CA MET A 91 -5.52 -3.67 -16.05
C MET A 91 -6.74 -4.58 -16.19
N PRO A 92 -7.59 -4.65 -15.15
CA PRO A 92 -8.87 -5.35 -15.26
C PRO A 92 -9.76 -4.72 -16.33
N VAL A 93 -10.37 -5.55 -17.18
CA VAL A 93 -11.32 -5.08 -18.20
C VAL A 93 -12.61 -4.54 -17.58
N SER A 94 -13.01 -5.09 -16.45
CA SER A 94 -14.24 -4.70 -15.75
C SER A 94 -13.97 -3.52 -14.79
N MET A 95 -14.81 -2.50 -14.87
CA MET A 95 -14.80 -1.36 -13.94
C MET A 95 -14.93 -1.83 -12.48
N LEU A 96 -15.72 -2.86 -12.19
CA LEU A 96 -15.86 -3.43 -10.85
C LEU A 96 -14.55 -4.02 -10.36
N ASN A 97 -13.83 -4.76 -11.19
CA ASN A 97 -12.53 -5.32 -10.82
C ASN A 97 -11.47 -4.22 -10.61
N MET A 98 -11.57 -3.10 -11.34
CA MET A 98 -10.71 -1.93 -11.11
C MET A 98 -10.90 -1.31 -9.72
N ILE A 99 -12.13 -1.25 -9.22
CA ILE A 99 -12.45 -0.72 -7.88
C ILE A 99 -11.83 -1.59 -6.79
N TYR A 100 -11.79 -2.92 -6.99
CA TYR A 100 -11.23 -3.87 -6.04
C TYR A 100 -9.70 -4.06 -6.18
N ASN A 101 -9.07 -3.42 -7.17
CA ASN A 101 -7.64 -3.50 -7.36
C ASN A 101 -6.92 -2.52 -6.41
N THR A 102 -6.33 -3.06 -5.35
CA THR A 102 -5.59 -2.28 -4.33
C THR A 102 -4.11 -2.11 -4.66
N SER A 103 -3.58 -2.87 -5.60
CA SER A 103 -2.16 -2.80 -5.99
C SER A 103 -1.82 -1.62 -6.88
N GLY A 104 -2.84 -1.04 -7.55
CA GLY A 104 -2.67 0.07 -8.48
C GLY A 104 -1.94 -0.33 -9.75
N THR A 105 -2.31 -1.48 -10.35
CA THR A 105 -1.86 -1.85 -11.70
C THR A 105 -2.23 -0.78 -12.71
N ILE A 106 -1.29 -0.40 -13.57
CA ILE A 106 -1.41 0.78 -14.44
C ILE A 106 -1.50 0.36 -15.91
N SER A 107 -0.79 -0.70 -16.29
CA SER A 107 -0.64 -1.10 -17.71
C SER A 107 -0.28 -2.59 -17.83
N PRO A 108 -0.13 -3.14 -19.05
CA PRO A 108 0.35 -4.51 -19.24
C PRO A 108 1.69 -4.84 -18.59
N GLN A 109 2.48 -3.84 -18.23
CA GLN A 109 3.76 -4.01 -17.52
C GLN A 109 3.59 -4.41 -16.06
N ASP A 110 2.44 -4.15 -15.46
CA ASP A 110 2.14 -4.42 -14.06
C ASP A 110 1.26 -5.65 -13.92
N GLY A 111 1.40 -6.34 -12.81
CA GLY A 111 0.47 -7.40 -12.42
C GLY A 111 0.73 -7.87 -11.01
N ASP A 112 -0.18 -8.68 -10.51
CA ASP A 112 -0.15 -9.22 -9.16
C ASP A 112 -0.09 -10.74 -9.19
N ILE A 113 0.78 -11.31 -8.38
CA ILE A 113 0.86 -12.75 -8.14
C ILE A 113 0.34 -13.01 -6.73
N MET A 114 -0.76 -13.72 -6.64
CA MET A 114 -1.29 -14.22 -5.38
C MET A 114 -0.81 -15.65 -5.17
N ILE A 115 -0.07 -15.88 -4.09
CA ILE A 115 0.47 -17.17 -3.70
C ILE A 115 -0.25 -17.60 -2.44
N SER A 116 -0.99 -18.71 -2.51
CA SER A 116 -1.64 -19.31 -1.37
C SER A 116 -0.76 -20.43 -0.80
N LEU A 117 -0.51 -20.38 0.49
CA LEU A 117 0.23 -21.38 1.22
C LEU A 117 -0.75 -22.32 1.95
N LYS A 118 -0.35 -23.58 2.13
CA LYS A 118 -1.13 -24.52 2.95
C LYS A 118 -1.15 -24.06 4.42
N PRO A 119 -2.24 -24.30 5.16
CA PRO A 119 -2.36 -23.88 6.55
C PRO A 119 -1.19 -24.33 7.43
N GLY A 120 -0.74 -23.42 8.32
CA GLY A 120 0.37 -23.67 9.23
C GLY A 120 1.75 -23.21 8.73
N ASN A 121 1.85 -22.74 7.49
CA ASN A 121 3.09 -22.18 6.95
C ASN A 121 3.11 -20.65 7.13
N ARG A 122 4.29 -20.10 7.44
CA ARG A 122 4.48 -18.68 7.69
C ARG A 122 4.82 -17.94 6.40
N SER A 123 3.95 -17.01 6.01
CA SER A 123 4.16 -16.19 4.81
C SER A 123 5.40 -15.29 4.91
N ALA A 124 5.73 -14.79 6.09
CA ALA A 124 6.84 -13.87 6.31
C ALA A 124 8.21 -14.45 5.91
N GLU A 125 8.46 -15.74 6.17
CA GLU A 125 9.72 -16.42 5.81
C GLU A 125 9.85 -16.53 4.29
N HIS A 126 8.78 -16.92 3.60
CA HIS A 126 8.76 -17.00 2.14
C HIS A 126 8.87 -15.63 1.48
N ILE A 127 8.23 -14.60 2.03
CA ILE A 127 8.38 -13.22 1.54
C ILE A 127 9.84 -12.78 1.60
N ALA A 128 10.54 -13.06 2.71
CA ALA A 128 11.95 -12.71 2.85
C ALA A 128 12.82 -13.42 1.81
N LEU A 129 12.57 -14.72 1.59
CA LEU A 129 13.27 -15.52 0.57
C LEU A 129 13.01 -15.00 -0.85
N LEU A 130 11.74 -14.79 -1.21
CA LEU A 130 11.36 -14.30 -2.54
C LEU A 130 11.93 -12.91 -2.81
N ARG A 131 11.96 -12.03 -1.80
CA ARG A 131 12.53 -10.68 -1.90
C ARG A 131 14.03 -10.71 -2.16
N GLN A 132 14.73 -11.70 -1.65
CA GLN A 132 16.16 -11.88 -1.86
C GLN A 132 16.47 -12.48 -3.23
N GLU A 133 15.73 -13.50 -3.66
CA GLU A 133 16.06 -14.33 -4.82
C GLU A 133 15.53 -13.79 -6.15
N LEU A 134 14.28 -13.28 -6.18
CA LEU A 134 13.62 -12.91 -7.43
C LEU A 134 14.30 -11.75 -8.20
N PRO A 135 14.75 -10.66 -7.56
CA PRO A 135 15.40 -9.57 -8.30
C PRO A 135 16.67 -10.00 -9.05
N GLY A 136 17.43 -10.94 -8.48
CA GLY A 136 18.63 -11.51 -9.12
C GLY A 136 18.30 -12.38 -10.32
N ARG A 137 17.16 -13.10 -10.30
CA ARG A 137 16.71 -13.98 -11.39
C ARG A 137 16.03 -13.21 -12.54
N PHE A 138 15.42 -12.06 -12.25
CA PHE A 138 14.65 -11.25 -13.21
C PHE A 138 15.12 -9.80 -13.23
N PRO A 139 16.30 -9.51 -13.80
CA PRO A 139 16.81 -8.14 -13.88
C PRO A 139 15.87 -7.24 -14.67
N GLY A 140 15.70 -5.99 -14.22
CA GLY A 140 14.80 -5.00 -14.80
C GLY A 140 13.32 -5.18 -14.39
N THR A 141 12.99 -6.18 -13.57
CA THR A 141 11.67 -6.36 -12.98
C THR A 141 11.72 -5.97 -11.51
N SER A 142 10.74 -5.19 -11.05
CA SER A 142 10.61 -4.84 -9.64
C SER A 142 9.54 -5.67 -8.97
N PHE A 143 9.84 -6.12 -7.76
CA PHE A 143 8.95 -6.91 -6.93
C PHE A 143 8.62 -6.12 -5.66
N SER A 144 7.36 -6.13 -5.25
CA SER A 144 6.94 -5.53 -4.01
C SER A 144 5.82 -6.35 -3.37
N PHE A 145 5.91 -6.55 -2.06
CA PHE A 145 4.98 -7.38 -1.33
C PHE A 145 3.93 -6.51 -0.66
N LEU A 146 2.68 -6.82 -0.96
CA LEU A 146 1.50 -6.09 -0.49
C LEU A 146 0.87 -6.85 0.68
N PRO A 147 0.10 -6.17 1.54
CA PRO A 147 -0.69 -6.85 2.55
C PRO A 147 -1.67 -7.83 1.90
N ALA A 148 -1.53 -9.12 2.22
CA ALA A 148 -2.42 -10.15 1.69
C ALA A 148 -3.67 -10.35 2.56
N ASP A 149 -3.62 -9.95 3.83
CA ASP A 149 -4.73 -10.07 4.75
C ASP A 149 -5.66 -8.85 4.71
N ILE A 150 -6.96 -9.10 4.84
CA ILE A 150 -8.01 -8.07 4.78
C ILE A 150 -7.85 -7.04 5.91
N THR A 151 -7.37 -7.46 7.08
CA THR A 151 -7.19 -6.58 8.23
C THR A 151 -6.13 -5.52 7.92
N SER A 152 -4.96 -5.92 7.43
CA SER A 152 -3.90 -4.99 7.02
C SER A 152 -4.33 -4.09 5.86
N GLN A 153 -5.09 -4.63 4.88
CA GLN A 153 -5.62 -3.82 3.78
C GLN A 153 -6.57 -2.73 4.28
N ILE A 154 -7.49 -3.06 5.20
CA ILE A 154 -8.40 -2.08 5.81
C ILE A 154 -7.61 -1.05 6.63
N LEU A 155 -6.64 -1.48 7.43
CA LEU A 155 -5.83 -0.60 8.26
C LEU A 155 -4.91 0.34 7.46
N ASN A 156 -4.57 -0.05 6.23
CA ASN A 156 -3.85 0.81 5.28
C ASN A 156 -4.77 1.78 4.52
N PHE A 157 -6.09 1.76 4.77
CA PHE A 157 -7.07 2.60 4.05
C PHE A 157 -7.02 2.45 2.53
N GLY A 158 -6.79 1.23 2.05
CA GLY A 158 -6.66 0.92 0.63
C GLY A 158 -5.32 1.33 0.01
N SER A 159 -4.37 1.84 0.80
CA SER A 159 -3.00 2.05 0.33
C SER A 159 -2.28 0.72 0.16
N PRO A 160 -1.51 0.53 -0.94
CA PRO A 160 -0.76 -0.70 -1.17
C PRO A 160 0.42 -0.91 -0.20
N ALA A 161 0.73 0.07 0.65
CA ALA A 161 1.84 -0.01 1.60
C ALA A 161 1.53 0.73 2.90
N PRO A 162 2.11 0.30 4.04
CA PRO A 162 1.92 0.95 5.34
C PRO A 162 2.58 2.33 5.44
N LEU A 163 3.60 2.59 4.63
CA LEU A 163 4.29 3.88 4.54
C LEU A 163 4.04 4.48 3.15
N ASP A 164 3.47 5.67 3.12
CA ASP A 164 3.18 6.45 1.91
C ASP A 164 3.75 7.87 2.08
N VAL A 165 4.91 8.11 1.46
CA VAL A 165 5.51 9.45 1.42
C VAL A 165 4.96 10.17 0.20
N GLN A 166 4.13 11.17 0.44
CA GLN A 166 3.47 11.96 -0.59
C GLN A 166 4.23 13.25 -0.86
N VAL A 167 4.71 13.40 -2.08
CA VAL A 167 5.34 14.62 -2.60
C VAL A 167 4.31 15.35 -3.44
N THR A 168 3.81 16.48 -2.95
CA THR A 168 2.75 17.27 -3.60
C THR A 168 3.24 18.66 -3.98
N GLY A 169 2.84 19.17 -5.12
CA GLY A 169 3.22 20.52 -5.58
C GLY A 169 2.77 20.77 -7.01
N ARG A 170 2.80 22.03 -7.44
CA ARG A 170 2.30 22.43 -8.76
C ARG A 170 3.19 21.96 -9.92
N ASN A 171 4.49 21.88 -9.72
CA ASN A 171 5.45 21.48 -10.75
C ASN A 171 5.76 19.99 -10.64
N LEU A 172 5.14 19.19 -11.51
CA LEU A 172 5.28 17.73 -11.49
C LEU A 172 6.72 17.26 -11.78
N ALA A 173 7.46 17.96 -12.64
CA ALA A 173 8.85 17.60 -12.97
C ALA A 173 9.77 17.79 -11.77
N ASN A 174 9.64 18.92 -11.06
CA ASN A 174 10.41 19.17 -9.84
C ASN A 174 10.03 18.21 -8.72
N ASN A 175 8.73 17.93 -8.56
CA ASN A 175 8.24 16.95 -7.59
C ASN A 175 8.84 15.56 -7.88
N ARG A 176 8.93 15.19 -9.17
CA ARG A 176 9.49 13.91 -9.59
C ARG A 176 10.97 13.79 -9.26
N ALA A 177 11.77 14.78 -9.63
CA ALA A 177 13.20 14.80 -9.34
C ALA A 177 13.47 14.73 -7.83
N PHE A 178 12.69 15.49 -7.04
CA PHE A 178 12.80 15.46 -5.58
C PHE A 178 12.34 14.11 -4.98
N ALA A 179 11.28 13.53 -5.51
CA ALA A 179 10.80 12.21 -5.07
C ALA A 179 11.82 11.10 -5.38
N GLU A 180 12.55 11.18 -6.49
CA GLU A 180 13.61 10.23 -6.84
C GLU A 180 14.80 10.35 -5.89
N GLN A 181 15.20 11.58 -5.55
CA GLN A 181 16.24 11.84 -4.56
C GLN A 181 15.84 11.29 -3.17
N LEU A 182 14.60 11.57 -2.77
CA LEU A 182 14.04 11.10 -1.50
C LEU A 182 13.97 9.56 -1.46
N LEU A 183 13.50 8.93 -2.55
CA LEU A 183 13.45 7.47 -2.68
C LEU A 183 14.83 6.85 -2.48
N HIS A 184 15.86 7.41 -3.14
CA HIS A 184 17.23 6.89 -3.00
C HIS A 184 17.72 6.92 -1.56
N ARG A 185 17.43 8.00 -0.83
CA ARG A 185 17.76 8.11 0.61
C ARG A 185 16.94 7.13 1.46
N ILE A 186 15.64 6.99 1.19
CA ILE A 186 14.77 6.06 1.92
C ILE A 186 15.23 4.60 1.75
N GLN A 187 15.68 4.22 0.57
CA GLN A 187 16.20 2.87 0.30
C GLN A 187 17.45 2.51 1.11
N THR A 188 18.18 3.49 1.63
CA THR A 188 19.36 3.25 2.48
C THR A 188 19.01 3.01 3.96
N ILE A 189 17.76 3.22 4.36
CA ILE A 189 17.33 3.02 5.76
C ILE A 189 17.27 1.52 6.07
N PRO A 190 17.97 1.06 7.13
CA PRO A 190 17.84 -0.34 7.56
C PRO A 190 16.41 -0.66 7.96
N GLY A 191 15.89 -1.78 7.47
CA GLY A 191 14.52 -2.23 7.76
C GLY A 191 13.45 -1.66 6.83
N VAL A 192 13.79 -0.80 5.88
CA VAL A 192 12.91 -0.44 4.75
C VAL A 192 12.97 -1.53 3.70
N ALA A 193 11.82 -1.93 3.20
CA ALA A 193 11.68 -2.87 2.09
C ALA A 193 10.69 -2.32 1.05
N ASP A 194 10.82 -2.81 -0.19
CA ASP A 194 9.89 -2.53 -1.31
C ASP A 194 9.68 -1.03 -1.61
N ALA A 195 10.67 -0.19 -1.25
CA ALA A 195 10.56 1.25 -1.48
C ALA A 195 10.57 1.57 -2.98
N ARG A 196 9.51 2.23 -3.45
CA ARG A 196 9.28 2.51 -4.87
C ARG A 196 8.42 3.74 -5.07
N ILE A 197 8.60 4.41 -6.22
CA ILE A 197 7.61 5.40 -6.70
C ILE A 197 6.49 4.65 -7.41
N GLN A 198 5.24 4.96 -7.04
CA GLN A 198 4.06 4.31 -7.60
C GLN A 198 3.85 4.69 -9.07
N GLN A 199 3.97 5.96 -9.40
CA GLN A 199 3.75 6.47 -10.75
C GLN A 199 5.00 6.25 -11.61
N PRO A 200 4.95 5.48 -12.71
CA PRO A 200 6.05 5.38 -13.66
C PRO A 200 6.42 6.74 -14.26
N ALA A 201 7.69 6.93 -14.59
CA ALA A 201 8.18 8.21 -15.12
C ALA A 201 7.64 8.50 -16.52
N SER A 202 7.51 7.46 -17.34
CA SER A 202 7.06 7.58 -18.72
C SER A 202 6.51 6.25 -19.22
N ALA A 203 5.60 6.33 -20.17
CA ALA A 203 5.15 5.21 -20.98
C ALA A 203 5.21 5.59 -22.45
N PRO A 204 5.53 4.66 -23.36
CA PRO A 204 5.48 4.91 -24.79
C PRO A 204 4.04 5.18 -25.22
N GLN A 205 3.87 6.16 -26.10
CA GLN A 205 2.58 6.57 -26.65
C GLN A 205 2.71 6.80 -28.15
N LEU A 206 1.66 6.45 -28.90
CA LEU A 206 1.47 6.86 -30.28
C LEU A 206 0.42 7.95 -30.33
N ASN A 207 0.81 9.14 -30.80
CA ASN A 207 -0.12 10.23 -31.04
C ASN A 207 -0.63 10.14 -32.47
N ILE A 208 -1.94 10.09 -32.63
CA ILE A 208 -2.64 10.10 -33.91
C ILE A 208 -3.21 11.50 -34.10
N ASP A 209 -2.56 12.30 -34.95
CA ASP A 209 -3.02 13.66 -35.29
C ASP A 209 -3.85 13.64 -36.54
N ILE A 210 -5.15 13.90 -36.41
CA ILE A 210 -6.14 13.79 -37.47
C ILE A 210 -6.14 15.07 -38.31
N ASP A 211 -5.89 14.95 -39.61
CA ASP A 211 -6.02 16.06 -40.55
C ASP A 211 -7.50 16.35 -40.87
N ARG A 212 -8.03 17.36 -40.18
CA ARG A 212 -9.45 17.73 -40.27
C ARG A 212 -9.86 18.19 -41.68
N SER A 213 -8.94 18.73 -42.49
CA SER A 213 -9.19 19.15 -43.86
C SER A 213 -9.35 17.94 -44.74
N ARG A 214 -8.48 16.93 -44.63
CA ARG A 214 -8.56 15.68 -45.40
C ARG A 214 -9.82 14.89 -45.05
N ILE A 215 -10.12 14.67 -43.79
CA ILE A 215 -11.33 13.92 -43.40
C ILE A 215 -12.60 14.59 -43.95
N GLY A 216 -12.66 15.96 -43.93
CA GLY A 216 -13.79 16.70 -44.52
C GLY A 216 -13.96 16.47 -46.01
N GLN A 217 -12.89 16.29 -46.79
CA GLN A 217 -12.96 15.99 -48.24
C GLN A 217 -13.61 14.64 -48.52
N TYR A 218 -13.46 13.67 -47.59
CA TYR A 218 -14.09 12.36 -47.69
C TYR A 218 -15.46 12.28 -47.00
N GLY A 219 -15.96 13.39 -46.47
CA GLY A 219 -17.24 13.42 -45.77
C GLY A 219 -17.20 12.69 -44.43
N LEU A 220 -15.99 12.52 -43.86
CA LEU A 220 -15.75 11.90 -42.57
C LEU A 220 -15.69 12.95 -41.46
N THR A 221 -15.99 12.54 -40.23
CA THR A 221 -15.83 13.36 -39.02
C THR A 221 -14.69 12.80 -38.15
N ALA A 222 -14.13 13.62 -37.26
CA ALA A 222 -13.14 13.16 -36.30
C ALA A 222 -13.68 12.03 -35.42
N ARG A 223 -14.99 12.02 -35.15
CA ARG A 223 -15.67 10.95 -34.43
C ARG A 223 -15.66 9.63 -35.18
N ASP A 224 -15.84 9.64 -36.49
CA ASP A 224 -15.77 8.42 -37.30
C ASP A 224 -14.38 7.81 -37.25
N VAL A 225 -13.33 8.65 -37.32
CA VAL A 225 -11.94 8.20 -37.18
C VAL A 225 -11.70 7.60 -35.78
N THR A 226 -12.07 8.32 -34.71
CA THR A 226 -11.84 7.83 -33.34
C THR A 226 -12.63 6.57 -33.02
N ASN A 227 -13.87 6.45 -33.51
CA ASN A 227 -14.67 5.23 -33.32
C ASN A 227 -14.07 4.03 -34.09
N SER A 228 -13.62 4.23 -35.35
CA SER A 228 -13.00 3.16 -36.15
C SER A 228 -11.69 2.67 -35.51
N VAL A 229 -10.83 3.60 -35.05
CA VAL A 229 -9.59 3.27 -34.35
C VAL A 229 -9.88 2.59 -33.00
N GLY A 230 -10.83 3.13 -32.23
CA GLY A 230 -11.24 2.57 -30.94
C GLY A 230 -11.79 1.15 -31.07
N ALA A 231 -12.66 0.92 -32.04
CA ALA A 231 -13.21 -0.41 -32.33
C ALA A 231 -12.13 -1.41 -32.77
N SER A 232 -11.13 -0.97 -33.53
CA SER A 232 -10.04 -1.82 -33.99
C SER A 232 -9.06 -2.18 -32.88
N LEU A 233 -8.71 -1.23 -31.99
CA LEU A 233 -7.71 -1.43 -30.94
C LEU A 233 -8.29 -1.96 -29.61
N ALA A 234 -9.47 -1.47 -29.22
CA ALA A 234 -10.08 -1.81 -27.92
C ALA A 234 -11.37 -2.64 -28.03
N GLY A 235 -11.81 -2.90 -29.26
CA GLY A 235 -13.07 -3.58 -29.56
C GLY A 235 -14.29 -2.67 -29.45
N THR A 236 -15.43 -3.20 -29.85
CA THR A 236 -16.70 -2.46 -29.96
C THR A 236 -17.40 -2.20 -28.64
N GLN A 237 -16.94 -2.74 -27.53
CA GLN A 237 -17.61 -2.63 -26.23
C GLN A 237 -17.78 -1.18 -25.77
N GLN A 238 -16.83 -0.29 -26.08
CA GLN A 238 -16.90 1.12 -25.69
C GLN A 238 -17.64 2.01 -26.68
N THR A 239 -17.59 1.66 -27.99
CA THR A 239 -18.15 2.47 -29.05
C THR A 239 -19.56 2.06 -29.43
N ALA A 240 -19.87 0.75 -29.39
CA ALA A 240 -21.16 0.15 -29.74
C ALA A 240 -21.42 -1.10 -28.87
N PRO A 241 -21.73 -0.94 -27.56
CA PRO A 241 -21.93 -2.08 -26.69
C PRO A 241 -23.15 -2.90 -27.10
N VAL A 242 -22.96 -4.20 -27.37
CA VAL A 242 -23.99 -5.17 -27.67
C VAL A 242 -23.98 -6.27 -26.60
N PHE A 243 -25.16 -6.67 -26.16
CA PHE A 243 -25.31 -7.72 -25.19
C PHE A 243 -26.18 -8.86 -25.70
N PHE A 244 -25.73 -10.07 -25.49
CA PHE A 244 -26.50 -11.29 -25.75
C PHE A 244 -27.07 -11.78 -24.38
N VAL A 245 -28.36 -11.81 -24.25
CA VAL A 245 -29.02 -12.42 -23.08
C VAL A 245 -29.27 -13.90 -23.39
N ASN A 246 -28.65 -14.78 -22.60
CA ASN A 246 -28.85 -16.22 -22.76
C ASN A 246 -30.26 -16.58 -22.30
N PRO A 247 -31.12 -17.09 -23.17
CA PRO A 247 -32.51 -17.38 -22.83
C PRO A 247 -32.67 -18.54 -21.84
N ALA A 248 -31.64 -19.39 -21.67
CA ALA A 248 -31.70 -20.54 -20.77
C ALA A 248 -31.47 -20.15 -19.30
N ASN A 249 -30.68 -19.12 -19.01
CA ASN A 249 -30.32 -18.74 -17.63
C ASN A 249 -30.50 -17.23 -17.33
N GLY A 250 -30.94 -16.44 -18.32
CA GLY A 250 -31.12 -14.98 -18.15
C GLY A 250 -29.83 -14.17 -18.00
N VAL A 251 -28.65 -14.79 -18.13
CA VAL A 251 -27.36 -14.09 -17.97
C VAL A 251 -27.04 -13.29 -19.23
N SER A 252 -26.64 -12.03 -19.05
CA SER A 252 -26.25 -11.13 -20.12
C SER A 252 -24.73 -11.21 -20.37
N TYR A 253 -24.34 -11.49 -21.59
CA TYR A 253 -22.96 -11.56 -22.04
C TYR A 253 -22.65 -10.40 -22.98
N PRO A 254 -21.55 -9.65 -22.80
CA PRO A 254 -21.14 -8.65 -23.78
C PRO A 254 -20.63 -9.35 -25.06
N VAL A 255 -21.08 -8.86 -26.21
CA VAL A 255 -20.59 -9.30 -27.53
C VAL A 255 -19.62 -8.23 -28.03
N VAL A 256 -18.35 -8.57 -28.14
CA VAL A 256 -17.28 -7.65 -28.54
C VAL A 256 -16.71 -8.11 -29.88
N ALA A 257 -16.70 -7.23 -30.87
CA ALA A 257 -15.92 -7.39 -32.08
C ALA A 257 -14.64 -6.60 -31.98
N GLN A 258 -13.50 -7.24 -32.21
CA GLN A 258 -12.17 -6.58 -32.16
C GLN A 258 -11.26 -7.19 -33.24
N VAL A 259 -10.26 -6.44 -33.64
CA VAL A 259 -9.19 -6.97 -34.48
C VAL A 259 -8.28 -7.82 -33.62
N PRO A 260 -7.92 -9.07 -34.01
CA PRO A 260 -6.96 -9.86 -33.26
C PRO A 260 -5.61 -9.15 -33.13
N GLU A 261 -4.99 -9.22 -31.96
CA GLU A 261 -3.76 -8.48 -31.60
C GLU A 261 -2.59 -8.76 -32.55
N TYR A 262 -2.50 -9.99 -33.07
CA TYR A 262 -1.44 -10.36 -34.01
C TYR A 262 -1.55 -9.65 -35.40
N PHE A 263 -2.68 -9.01 -35.68
CA PHE A 263 -2.86 -8.13 -36.85
C PHE A 263 -2.53 -6.66 -36.58
N MET A 264 -2.17 -6.31 -35.35
CA MET A 264 -1.83 -4.94 -34.92
C MET A 264 -0.44 -4.90 -34.29
N SER A 265 0.55 -5.47 -34.97
CA SER A 265 1.90 -5.64 -34.40
C SER A 265 2.85 -4.50 -34.75
N ASN A 266 2.57 -3.66 -35.72
CA ASN A 266 3.44 -2.57 -36.19
C ASN A 266 2.63 -1.32 -36.58
N ILE A 267 3.35 -0.20 -36.85
CA ILE A 267 2.71 1.07 -37.18
C ILE A 267 1.98 1.00 -38.53
N SER A 268 2.49 0.23 -39.52
CA SER A 268 1.81 0.08 -40.80
C SER A 268 0.44 -0.61 -40.67
N ASP A 269 0.31 -1.53 -39.70
CA ASP A 269 -1.00 -2.15 -39.44
C ASP A 269 -1.98 -1.11 -38.89
N LEU A 270 -1.50 -0.19 -38.04
CA LEU A 270 -2.31 0.91 -37.53
C LEU A 270 -2.71 1.89 -38.66
N GLU A 271 -1.77 2.23 -39.56
CA GLU A 271 -2.03 3.10 -40.70
C GLU A 271 -3.07 2.49 -41.67
N ASN A 272 -3.15 1.17 -41.72
CA ASN A 272 -4.08 0.42 -42.60
C ASN A 272 -5.47 0.20 -41.97
N ILE A 273 -5.73 0.71 -40.75
CA ILE A 273 -7.09 0.64 -40.16
C ILE A 273 -8.10 1.32 -41.10
N PRO A 274 -9.16 0.60 -41.54
CA PRO A 274 -10.21 1.19 -42.34
C PRO A 274 -11.09 2.12 -41.51
N VAL A 275 -11.20 3.36 -41.95
CA VAL A 275 -12.09 4.37 -41.37
C VAL A 275 -13.30 4.54 -42.26
N SER A 276 -14.48 4.36 -41.72
CA SER A 276 -15.76 4.51 -42.47
C SER A 276 -16.69 5.45 -41.70
N SER A 277 -17.55 6.16 -42.44
CA SER A 277 -18.64 6.94 -41.88
C SER A 277 -19.80 6.04 -41.50
N THR A 278 -20.40 6.30 -40.33
CA THR A 278 -21.66 5.63 -39.94
C THR A 278 -22.90 6.24 -40.63
N VAL A 279 -22.74 7.42 -41.23
CA VAL A 279 -23.84 8.17 -41.86
C VAL A 279 -23.75 8.18 -43.37
N ASN A 280 -22.56 8.30 -43.95
CA ASN A 280 -22.30 8.41 -45.37
C ASN A 280 -21.61 7.16 -45.88
N ASN A 281 -22.22 6.47 -46.83
CA ASN A 281 -21.69 5.22 -47.40
C ASN A 281 -20.66 5.48 -48.53
N ASN A 282 -19.73 6.43 -48.33
CA ASN A 282 -18.72 6.87 -49.29
C ASN A 282 -17.48 5.97 -49.37
N GLY A 283 -17.56 4.73 -48.88
CA GLY A 283 -16.44 3.81 -48.83
C GLY A 283 -15.54 4.04 -47.56
N SER A 284 -14.56 3.16 -47.38
CA SER A 284 -13.58 3.27 -46.31
C SER A 284 -12.28 3.89 -46.80
N GLN A 285 -11.61 4.66 -45.96
CA GLN A 285 -10.28 5.23 -46.18
C GLN A 285 -9.32 4.68 -45.14
N ASN A 286 -8.05 4.49 -45.51
CA ASN A 286 -7.05 4.06 -44.54
C ASN A 286 -6.65 5.21 -43.60
N LEU A 287 -6.45 4.93 -42.30
CA LEU A 287 -6.07 5.89 -41.29
C LEU A 287 -4.80 6.70 -41.68
N GLY A 288 -3.79 6.06 -42.28
CA GLY A 288 -2.55 6.72 -42.71
C GLY A 288 -2.74 7.81 -43.75
N GLY A 289 -3.85 7.76 -44.53
CA GLY A 289 -4.24 8.83 -45.45
C GLY A 289 -4.94 10.02 -44.75
N LEU A 290 -5.46 9.83 -43.55
CA LEU A 290 -6.30 10.79 -42.83
C LEU A 290 -5.60 11.41 -41.60
N ALA A 291 -4.55 10.78 -41.08
CA ALA A 291 -3.87 11.20 -39.88
C ALA A 291 -2.35 10.96 -39.98
N SER A 292 -1.58 11.68 -39.15
CA SER A 292 -0.17 11.40 -38.95
C SER A 292 0.04 10.71 -37.60
N ILE A 293 0.91 9.69 -37.58
CA ILE A 293 1.21 8.92 -36.37
C ILE A 293 2.61 9.22 -35.93
N THR A 294 2.76 9.76 -34.71
CA THR A 294 4.05 10.10 -34.11
C THR A 294 4.27 9.38 -32.80
N ARG A 295 5.51 8.95 -32.55
CA ARG A 295 5.91 8.35 -31.28
C ARG A 295 6.19 9.45 -30.27
N SER A 296 5.66 9.30 -29.06
CA SER A 296 5.92 10.18 -27.92
C SER A 296 5.98 9.38 -26.64
N THR A 297 6.18 10.06 -25.53
CA THR A 297 6.07 9.51 -24.19
C THR A 297 5.05 10.30 -23.40
N THR A 298 4.32 9.62 -22.56
CA THR A 298 3.32 10.24 -21.66
C THR A 298 3.48 9.69 -20.23
N LEU A 299 2.86 10.38 -19.29
CA LEU A 299 2.69 9.86 -17.94
C LEU A 299 1.53 8.88 -17.93
N PRO A 300 1.75 7.59 -17.63
CA PRO A 300 0.69 6.58 -17.65
C PRO A 300 -0.36 6.81 -16.56
N VAL A 301 0.04 7.46 -15.45
CA VAL A 301 -0.83 7.81 -14.34
C VAL A 301 -0.51 9.21 -13.83
N VAL A 302 -1.55 9.99 -13.62
CA VAL A 302 -1.49 11.29 -12.94
C VAL A 302 -2.31 11.18 -11.66
N SER A 303 -1.61 11.27 -10.51
CA SER A 303 -2.24 11.29 -9.20
C SER A 303 -2.33 12.71 -8.68
N GLN A 304 -3.43 13.01 -7.99
CA GLN A 304 -3.67 14.33 -7.39
C GLN A 304 -4.17 14.17 -5.96
N TYR A 305 -3.76 15.10 -5.11
CA TYR A 305 -4.30 15.27 -3.78
C TYR A 305 -4.66 16.74 -3.56
N ASN A 306 -5.91 17.02 -3.20
CA ASN A 306 -6.42 18.39 -3.08
C ASN A 306 -6.11 19.26 -4.32
N ILE A 307 -6.36 18.71 -5.52
CA ILE A 307 -6.15 19.38 -6.82
C ILE A 307 -4.67 19.69 -7.13
N GLN A 308 -3.73 19.21 -6.33
CA GLN A 308 -2.30 19.34 -6.61
C GLN A 308 -1.74 18.02 -7.11
N PRO A 309 -0.90 18.03 -8.15
CA PRO A 309 -0.16 16.85 -8.58
C PRO A 309 0.61 16.21 -7.42
N MET A 310 0.56 14.88 -7.34
CA MET A 310 1.13 14.11 -6.26
C MET A 310 1.95 12.95 -6.80
N ILE A 311 3.07 12.69 -6.15
CA ILE A 311 3.88 11.50 -6.35
C ILE A 311 3.94 10.74 -5.03
N ASN A 312 3.68 9.43 -5.08
CA ASN A 312 3.70 8.55 -3.93
C ASN A 312 4.99 7.71 -3.94
N ILE A 313 5.70 7.72 -2.82
CA ILE A 313 6.76 6.76 -2.53
C ILE A 313 6.19 5.79 -1.51
N PHE A 314 5.94 4.55 -1.94
CA PHE A 314 5.49 3.48 -1.06
C PHE A 314 6.68 2.72 -0.50
N ALA A 315 6.56 2.31 0.76
CA ALA A 315 7.54 1.45 1.41
C ALA A 315 6.87 0.56 2.45
N THR A 316 7.50 -0.59 2.72
CA THR A 316 7.12 -1.49 3.80
C THR A 316 8.27 -1.64 4.79
N THR A 317 8.01 -2.30 5.92
CA THR A 317 9.03 -2.58 6.93
C THR A 317 9.37 -4.07 6.95
N GLN A 318 10.64 -4.40 7.15
CA GLN A 318 11.10 -5.76 7.34
C GLN A 318 12.13 -5.81 8.48
N GLY A 319 11.85 -6.64 9.48
CA GLY A 319 12.75 -6.82 10.62
C GLY A 319 12.85 -5.65 11.60
N ARG A 320 12.11 -4.54 11.33
CA ARG A 320 12.01 -3.36 12.22
C ARG A 320 10.56 -2.93 12.34
N ASP A 321 10.26 -2.22 13.42
CA ASP A 321 8.94 -1.67 13.69
C ASP A 321 8.63 -0.45 12.82
N LEU A 322 7.35 -0.25 12.55
CA LEU A 322 6.85 0.83 11.70
C LEU A 322 7.23 2.22 12.24
N GLY A 323 7.18 2.40 13.57
CA GLY A 323 7.46 3.68 14.19
C GLY A 323 8.91 4.13 14.05
N ALA A 324 9.87 3.22 14.22
CA ALA A 324 11.29 3.52 14.07
C ALA A 324 11.65 3.84 12.61
N VAL A 325 11.15 3.04 11.66
CA VAL A 325 11.38 3.31 10.22
C VAL A 325 10.76 4.64 9.81
N ALA A 326 9.55 4.94 10.28
CA ALA A 326 8.89 6.22 10.00
C ALA A 326 9.64 7.42 10.61
N ALA A 327 10.26 7.25 11.79
CA ALA A 327 11.09 8.29 12.39
C ALA A 327 12.32 8.59 11.53
N ASP A 328 13.00 7.54 11.01
CA ASP A 328 14.14 7.71 10.12
C ASP A 328 13.74 8.39 8.79
N ILE A 329 12.58 8.02 8.22
CA ILE A 329 12.04 8.69 7.02
C ILE A 329 11.77 10.18 7.31
N ASN A 330 11.14 10.51 8.45
CA ASN A 330 10.91 11.90 8.82
C ASN A 330 12.21 12.68 9.05
N ALA A 331 13.26 12.04 9.58
CA ALA A 331 14.57 12.65 9.72
C ALA A 331 15.19 12.98 8.35
N ILE A 332 15.07 12.07 7.36
CA ILE A 332 15.52 12.32 5.97
C ILE A 332 14.71 13.46 5.33
N ILE A 333 13.39 13.50 5.55
CA ILE A 333 12.54 14.59 5.04
C ILE A 333 12.99 15.94 5.61
N ALA A 334 13.31 15.97 6.91
CA ALA A 334 13.80 17.19 7.56
C ALA A 334 15.21 17.59 7.07
N ASP A 335 16.10 16.63 6.83
CA ASP A 335 17.44 16.86 6.31
C ASP A 335 17.40 17.46 4.88
N LEU A 336 16.47 17.00 4.06
CA LEU A 336 16.29 17.48 2.69
C LEU A 336 15.38 18.74 2.58
N GLU A 337 14.96 19.32 3.70
CA GLU A 337 14.07 20.50 3.69
C GLU A 337 14.68 21.69 2.94
N SER A 338 16.00 21.89 3.03
CA SER A 338 16.71 22.98 2.34
C SER A 338 16.81 22.77 0.83
N GLU A 339 16.73 21.53 0.35
CA GLU A 339 16.79 21.17 -1.07
C GLU A 339 15.39 21.07 -1.70
N ARG A 340 14.35 21.18 -0.90
CA ARG A 340 12.97 21.06 -1.34
C ARG A 340 12.57 22.17 -2.29
N PRO A 341 12.05 21.87 -3.49
CA PRO A 341 11.59 22.86 -4.44
C PRO A 341 10.49 23.76 -3.85
N ALA A 342 10.54 25.05 -4.16
CA ALA A 342 9.53 26.02 -3.70
C ALA A 342 8.12 25.57 -4.14
N GLY A 343 7.17 25.57 -3.20
CA GLY A 343 5.78 25.15 -3.44
C GLY A 343 5.56 23.63 -3.47
N THR A 344 6.58 22.83 -3.13
CA THR A 344 6.46 21.39 -2.90
C THR A 344 6.26 21.12 -1.41
N SER A 345 5.41 20.18 -1.08
CA SER A 345 5.15 19.70 0.29
C SER A 345 5.38 18.19 0.35
N VAL A 346 5.98 17.72 1.43
CA VAL A 346 6.20 16.30 1.68
C VAL A 346 5.51 15.90 2.97
N THR A 347 4.72 14.84 2.90
CA THR A 347 3.99 14.33 4.07
C THR A 347 4.08 12.81 4.12
N LEU A 348 4.40 12.26 5.30
CA LEU A 348 4.35 10.82 5.54
C LEU A 348 2.94 10.43 6.00
N ARG A 349 2.29 9.60 5.23
CA ARG A 349 0.93 9.10 5.43
C ARG A 349 0.90 7.56 5.53
N GLY A 350 -0.28 7.00 5.36
CA GLY A 350 -0.53 5.57 5.46
C GLY A 350 -0.80 5.15 6.91
N GLN A 351 -0.50 3.91 7.23
CA GLN A 351 -0.72 3.31 8.55
C GLN A 351 -0.01 4.08 9.68
N TYR A 352 1.16 4.67 9.38
CA TYR A 352 1.91 5.48 10.33
C TYR A 352 1.10 6.67 10.87
N GLN A 353 0.41 7.41 10.00
CA GLN A 353 -0.41 8.56 10.41
C GLN A 353 -1.51 8.12 11.37
N THR A 354 -2.20 7.05 11.03
CA THR A 354 -3.29 6.50 11.86
C THR A 354 -2.77 5.98 13.18
N MET A 355 -1.62 5.31 13.16
CA MET A 355 -0.93 4.87 14.37
C MET A 355 -0.69 6.04 15.32
N ASN A 356 -0.10 7.14 14.85
CA ASN A 356 0.18 8.30 15.68
C ASN A 356 -1.08 8.96 16.27
N ILE A 357 -2.14 9.07 15.47
CA ILE A 357 -3.44 9.60 15.93
C ILE A 357 -4.02 8.68 17.01
N ALA A 358 -3.98 7.35 16.79
CA ALA A 358 -4.49 6.37 17.74
C ALA A 358 -3.68 6.36 19.05
N PHE A 359 -2.34 6.36 18.96
CA PHE A 359 -1.48 6.43 20.15
C PHE A 359 -1.70 7.71 20.96
N GLY A 360 -1.81 8.85 20.27
CA GLY A 360 -2.13 10.12 20.93
C GLY A 360 -3.49 10.09 21.61
N GLY A 361 -4.53 9.67 20.89
CA GLY A 361 -5.88 9.55 21.43
C GLY A 361 -6.00 8.60 22.61
N LEU A 362 -5.40 7.40 22.50
CA LEU A 362 -5.37 6.43 23.59
C LEU A 362 -4.54 6.91 24.79
N GLY A 363 -3.44 7.63 24.55
CA GLY A 363 -2.64 8.23 25.63
C GLY A 363 -3.44 9.27 26.41
N TYR A 364 -4.12 10.19 25.72
CA TYR A 364 -5.03 11.14 26.39
C TYR A 364 -6.20 10.44 27.06
N GLY A 365 -6.76 9.40 26.41
CA GLY A 365 -7.82 8.57 26.98
C GLY A 365 -7.38 7.87 28.28
N LEU A 366 -6.14 7.37 28.31
CA LEU A 366 -5.54 6.75 29.49
C LEU A 366 -5.45 7.73 30.67
N ILE A 367 -4.94 8.94 30.43
CA ILE A 367 -4.86 9.99 31.45
C ILE A 367 -6.26 10.37 31.93
N GLY A 368 -7.22 10.55 31.01
CA GLY A 368 -8.62 10.83 31.33
C GLY A 368 -9.26 9.72 32.18
N ALA A 369 -9.00 8.45 31.84
CA ALA A 369 -9.46 7.32 32.59
C ALA A 369 -8.93 7.31 34.04
N ILE A 370 -7.64 7.58 34.24
CA ILE A 370 -7.04 7.69 35.58
C ILE A 370 -7.72 8.78 36.39
N VAL A 371 -7.97 9.94 35.81
CA VAL A 371 -8.66 11.06 36.47
C VAL A 371 -10.09 10.67 36.86
N LEU A 372 -10.84 10.05 35.93
CA LEU A 372 -12.21 9.63 36.17
C LEU A 372 -12.29 8.55 37.26
N ILE A 373 -11.42 7.55 37.20
CA ILE A 373 -11.29 6.52 38.25
C ILE A 373 -11.00 7.16 39.62
N TYR A 374 -10.06 8.11 39.65
CA TYR A 374 -9.77 8.84 40.88
C TYR A 374 -11.01 9.51 41.46
N LEU A 375 -11.71 10.30 40.62
CA LEU A 375 -12.92 11.01 41.06
C LEU A 375 -14.03 10.05 41.55
N LEU A 376 -14.21 8.95 40.84
CA LEU A 376 -15.20 7.94 41.21
C LEU A 376 -14.87 7.30 42.58
N ILE A 377 -13.61 6.97 42.80
CA ILE A 377 -13.16 6.42 44.09
C ILE A 377 -13.27 7.47 45.22
N VAL A 378 -12.96 8.77 44.95
CA VAL A 378 -13.17 9.87 45.89
C VAL A 378 -14.63 9.94 46.33
N VAL A 379 -15.57 9.87 45.42
CA VAL A 379 -17.00 9.89 45.75
C VAL A 379 -17.41 8.68 46.58
N ASN A 380 -16.86 7.50 46.26
CA ASN A 380 -17.18 6.26 46.98
C ASN A 380 -16.63 6.26 48.42
N PHE A 381 -15.37 6.70 48.62
CA PHE A 381 -14.70 6.68 49.92
C PHE A 381 -14.89 7.98 50.71
N GLN A 382 -15.46 9.03 50.11
CA GLN A 382 -15.62 10.36 50.69
C GLN A 382 -14.32 10.93 51.27
N SER A 383 -13.19 10.56 50.68
CA SER A 383 -11.83 10.95 51.11
C SER A 383 -11.01 11.28 49.85
N TRP A 384 -10.19 12.33 49.93
CA TRP A 384 -9.25 12.69 48.87
C TRP A 384 -7.89 11.94 48.99
N LYS A 385 -7.59 11.40 50.15
CA LYS A 385 -6.27 10.76 50.42
C LYS A 385 -6.30 9.26 50.10
N ASP A 386 -7.36 8.56 50.44
CA ASP A 386 -7.43 7.12 50.28
C ASP A 386 -7.42 6.67 48.78
N PRO A 387 -8.10 7.34 47.87
CA PRO A 387 -7.99 7.05 46.44
C PRO A 387 -6.56 7.19 45.89
N LEU A 388 -5.77 8.13 46.36
CA LEU A 388 -4.36 8.29 45.94
C LEU A 388 -3.52 7.04 46.24
N VAL A 389 -3.79 6.37 47.39
CA VAL A 389 -3.09 5.13 47.74
C VAL A 389 -3.46 4.01 46.72
N ILE A 390 -4.76 3.89 46.38
CA ILE A 390 -5.21 2.88 45.43
C ILE A 390 -4.61 3.14 44.04
N ILE A 391 -4.66 4.38 43.56
CA ILE A 391 -4.14 4.77 42.25
C ILE A 391 -2.61 4.66 42.21
N SER A 392 -1.90 4.75 43.32
CA SER A 392 -0.44 4.55 43.32
C SER A 392 0.00 3.15 42.85
N ALA A 393 -0.91 2.17 42.82
CA ALA A 393 -0.67 0.85 42.24
C ALA A 393 -0.66 0.85 40.69
N LEU A 394 -1.33 1.81 40.03
CA LEU A 394 -1.45 1.84 38.56
C LEU A 394 -0.10 1.99 37.83
N PRO A 395 0.83 2.87 38.25
CA PRO A 395 2.16 2.93 37.63
C PRO A 395 2.89 1.59 37.66
N ALA A 396 2.71 0.81 38.74
CA ALA A 396 3.32 -0.52 38.86
C ALA A 396 2.71 -1.53 37.86
N ALA A 397 1.39 -1.48 37.65
CA ALA A 397 0.72 -2.31 36.66
C ALA A 397 1.20 -1.96 35.26
N LEU A 398 1.31 -0.67 34.91
CA LEU A 398 1.86 -0.21 33.63
C LEU A 398 3.33 -0.63 33.46
N ALA A 399 4.15 -0.54 34.50
CA ALA A 399 5.53 -1.03 34.46
C ALA A 399 5.60 -2.52 34.17
N GLY A 400 4.70 -3.33 34.76
CA GLY A 400 4.58 -4.75 34.46
C GLY A 400 4.28 -5.03 32.96
N ILE A 401 3.40 -4.24 32.35
CA ILE A 401 3.10 -4.33 30.92
C ILE A 401 4.35 -3.99 30.09
N VAL A 402 5.06 -2.92 30.43
CA VAL A 402 6.31 -2.53 29.74
C VAL A 402 7.34 -3.65 29.81
N TRP A 403 7.51 -4.30 30.97
CA TRP A 403 8.44 -5.41 31.13
C TRP A 403 8.06 -6.64 30.30
N ILE A 404 6.78 -7.02 30.27
CA ILE A 404 6.36 -8.19 29.49
C ILE A 404 6.54 -7.94 28.00
N LEU A 405 6.21 -6.74 27.50
CA LEU A 405 6.44 -6.36 26.10
C LEU A 405 7.93 -6.37 25.77
N PHE A 406 8.78 -5.87 26.66
CA PHE A 406 10.23 -5.83 26.46
C PHE A 406 10.84 -7.24 26.40
N VAL A 407 10.50 -8.12 27.36
CA VAL A 407 11.03 -9.49 27.43
C VAL A 407 10.50 -10.37 26.30
N SER A 408 9.26 -10.14 25.86
CA SER A 408 8.67 -10.89 24.74
C SER A 408 9.06 -10.33 23.36
N PHE A 409 9.86 -9.26 23.28
CA PHE A 409 10.22 -8.56 22.06
C PHE A 409 8.99 -8.14 21.24
N THR A 410 7.88 -7.86 21.91
CA THR A 410 6.64 -7.45 21.29
C THR A 410 6.57 -5.93 21.22
N PRO A 411 6.41 -5.33 20.02
CA PRO A 411 6.30 -3.88 19.91
C PRO A 411 5.00 -3.38 20.54
N LEU A 412 5.05 -2.15 21.03
CA LEU A 412 3.87 -1.44 21.52
C LEU A 412 2.87 -1.26 20.37
N SER A 413 1.62 -1.64 20.59
CA SER A 413 0.56 -1.60 19.60
C SER A 413 -0.74 -1.06 20.17
N VAL A 414 -1.70 -0.72 19.30
CA VAL A 414 -3.04 -0.26 19.76
C VAL A 414 -3.71 -1.28 20.66
N PRO A 415 -3.74 -2.59 20.36
CA PRO A 415 -4.25 -3.60 21.28
C PRO A 415 -3.51 -3.64 22.63
N ALA A 416 -2.19 -3.42 22.65
CA ALA A 416 -1.43 -3.38 23.90
C ALA A 416 -1.85 -2.20 24.78
N LEU A 417 -2.06 -1.02 24.19
CA LEU A 417 -2.56 0.17 24.91
C LEU A 417 -4.00 -0.04 25.42
N THR A 418 -4.85 -0.65 24.61
CA THR A 418 -6.21 -0.99 25.04
C THR A 418 -6.19 -1.99 26.19
N GLY A 419 -5.31 -3.00 26.14
CA GLY A 419 -5.06 -3.93 27.25
C GLY A 419 -4.55 -3.21 28.51
N ALA A 420 -3.72 -2.18 28.38
CA ALA A 420 -3.27 -1.38 29.50
C ALA A 420 -4.43 -0.62 30.18
N ILE A 421 -5.36 -0.05 29.40
CA ILE A 421 -6.57 0.60 29.94
C ILE A 421 -7.44 -0.42 30.69
N MET A 422 -7.64 -1.61 30.10
CA MET A 422 -8.40 -2.66 30.77
C MET A 422 -7.74 -3.14 32.08
N CYS A 423 -6.39 -3.31 32.06
CA CYS A 423 -5.64 -3.71 33.24
C CYS A 423 -5.77 -2.69 34.38
N MET A 424 -5.80 -1.39 34.04
CA MET A 424 -6.02 -0.34 35.05
C MET A 424 -7.43 -0.42 35.67
N GLY A 425 -8.45 -0.68 34.86
CA GLY A 425 -9.81 -0.89 35.36
C GLY A 425 -9.89 -2.06 36.37
N VAL A 426 -9.25 -3.18 36.01
CA VAL A 426 -9.20 -4.37 36.88
C VAL A 426 -8.38 -4.12 38.16
N ALA A 427 -7.27 -3.38 38.06
CA ALA A 427 -6.41 -3.09 39.21
C ALA A 427 -7.05 -2.16 40.24
N THR A 428 -8.13 -1.46 39.86
CA THR A 428 -8.85 -0.51 40.75
C THR A 428 -10.21 -1.03 41.19
N ALA A 429 -10.72 -2.13 40.62
CA ALA A 429 -11.92 -2.82 41.07
C ALA A 429 -11.68 -3.79 42.20
#